data_865e215d731cf457536a30a10c8e61f3
#
_entry.id   865e215d731cf457536a30a10c8e61f3
#
_cell.length_a   1.000
_cell.length_b   1.000
_cell.length_c   1.000
_cell.angle_alpha   90.00
_cell.angle_beta   90.00
_cell.angle_gamma   90.00
#
_symmetry.space_group_name_H-M   'P 1'
#
loop_
_entity.id
_entity.type
_entity.pdbx_description
1 polymer ?
#
loop_
_entity_poly.entity_id
_entity_poly.type
_entity_poly.pdbx_seq_one_letter_code
_entity_poly.pdbx_strand_id
1 'polypeptide(L)'
;MKAVQNLLISNERQFLDECKDEDLRKRLEDMLEDDQKNLGIIETTIVQYGIQAEPKEEVEQMVQQAEKKLSSDRLSLYEKMVQHELLKHGQVMSGLVVHKAAQIVGADVKESLAPLNTVNFENRAHQEQLKGVLEYWGPYELTGEAPDQSLGARFQDAIAAFTGIVGSATTQTSD
;
A
#
# COMPACT_ATOMS: atom_id res chain seq x y z
N MET A 1 -6.96 -10.35 0.96
CA MET A 1 -5.60 -9.79 0.76
C MET A 1 -5.08 -10.00 -0.66
N LYS A 2 -4.93 -11.25 -1.19
CA LYS A 2 -4.32 -11.50 -2.51
C LYS A 2 -4.97 -10.70 -3.65
N ALA A 3 -6.30 -10.72 -3.78
CA ALA A 3 -7.00 -10.01 -4.85
C ALA A 3 -6.75 -8.48 -4.81
N VAL A 4 -6.76 -7.89 -3.62
CA VAL A 4 -6.44 -6.46 -3.43
C VAL A 4 -4.97 -6.18 -3.75
N GLN A 5 -4.03 -7.07 -3.35
CA GLN A 5 -2.61 -6.92 -3.66
C GLN A 5 -2.35 -6.91 -5.18
N ASN A 6 -3.01 -7.79 -5.93
CA ASN A 6 -2.94 -7.78 -7.39
C ASN A 6 -3.47 -6.48 -8.00
N LEU A 7 -4.56 -5.94 -7.46
CA LEU A 7 -5.12 -4.66 -7.89
C LEU A 7 -4.16 -3.51 -7.60
N LEU A 8 -3.52 -3.48 -6.43
CA LEU A 8 -2.52 -2.47 -6.09
C LEU A 8 -1.37 -2.46 -7.10
N ILE A 9 -0.79 -3.63 -7.42
CA ILE A 9 0.26 -3.80 -8.42
C ILE A 9 -0.20 -3.32 -9.82
N SER A 10 -1.43 -3.66 -10.22
CA SER A 10 -2.00 -3.23 -11.50
C SER A 10 -2.13 -1.71 -11.58
N ASN A 11 -2.62 -1.09 -10.50
CA ASN A 11 -2.78 0.36 -10.42
C ASN A 11 -1.42 1.09 -10.48
N GLU A 12 -0.42 0.61 -9.73
CA GLU A 12 0.92 1.22 -9.69
C GLU A 12 1.58 1.21 -11.06
N ARG A 13 1.45 0.11 -11.82
CA ARG A 13 1.92 0.05 -13.21
C ARG A 13 1.24 1.10 -14.10
N GLN A 14 -0.08 1.23 -13.99
CA GLN A 14 -0.82 2.23 -14.74
C GLN A 14 -0.41 3.65 -14.35
N PHE A 15 -0.21 3.92 -13.05
CA PHE A 15 0.22 5.25 -12.59
C PHE A 15 1.62 5.60 -13.10
N LEU A 16 2.53 4.63 -13.19
CA LEU A 16 3.85 4.82 -13.80
C LEU A 16 3.77 5.22 -15.26
N ASP A 17 2.80 4.69 -16.02
CA ASP A 17 2.60 5.07 -17.42
C ASP A 17 2.02 6.49 -17.56
N GLU A 18 1.20 6.93 -16.61
CA GLU A 18 0.55 8.25 -16.61
C GLU A 18 1.41 9.35 -15.95
N CYS A 19 2.32 8.97 -15.02
CA CYS A 19 3.08 9.90 -14.20
C CYS A 19 4.22 10.57 -14.99
N LYS A 20 4.25 11.92 -14.97
CA LYS A 20 5.31 12.74 -15.58
C LYS A 20 6.29 13.31 -14.57
N ASP A 21 5.96 13.27 -13.28
CA ASP A 21 6.80 13.74 -12.20
C ASP A 21 7.83 12.67 -11.84
N GLU A 22 9.12 12.99 -11.92
CA GLU A 22 10.20 12.02 -11.74
C GLU A 22 10.30 11.53 -10.29
N ASP A 23 10.08 12.40 -9.30
CA ASP A 23 10.15 12.06 -7.89
C ASP A 23 9.00 11.13 -7.49
N LEU A 24 7.79 11.44 -7.96
CA LEU A 24 6.63 10.57 -7.75
C LEU A 24 6.81 9.24 -8.49
N ARG A 25 7.31 9.27 -9.72
CA ARG A 25 7.56 8.07 -10.51
C ARG A 25 8.49 7.12 -9.78
N LYS A 26 9.61 7.61 -9.24
CA LYS A 26 10.54 6.81 -8.46
C LYS A 26 9.88 6.16 -7.24
N ARG A 27 9.03 6.90 -6.52
CA ARG A 27 8.28 6.36 -5.37
C ARG A 27 7.32 5.25 -5.77
N LEU A 28 6.62 5.43 -6.90
CA LEU A 28 5.73 4.41 -7.43
C LEU A 28 6.49 3.15 -7.89
N GLU A 29 7.71 3.31 -8.43
CA GLU A 29 8.60 2.19 -8.79
C GLU A 29 9.00 1.38 -7.54
N ASP A 30 9.41 2.07 -6.47
CA ASP A 30 9.76 1.45 -5.20
C ASP A 30 8.55 0.72 -4.57
N MET A 31 7.37 1.36 -4.56
CA MET A 31 6.12 0.74 -4.07
C MET A 31 5.75 -0.51 -4.88
N LEU A 32 5.85 -0.45 -6.20
CA LEU A 32 5.56 -1.58 -7.09
C LEU A 32 6.49 -2.77 -6.81
N GLU A 33 7.78 -2.52 -6.60
CA GLU A 33 8.74 -3.56 -6.26
C GLU A 33 8.38 -4.25 -4.93
N ASP A 34 8.08 -3.45 -3.91
CA ASP A 34 7.68 -3.97 -2.60
C ASP A 34 6.34 -4.70 -2.65
N ASP A 35 5.36 -4.20 -3.40
CA ASP A 35 4.07 -4.86 -3.55
C ASP A 35 4.15 -6.19 -4.31
N GLN A 36 5.10 -6.33 -5.23
CA GLN A 36 5.38 -7.62 -5.88
C GLN A 36 6.00 -8.62 -4.89
N LYS A 37 6.93 -8.19 -4.02
CA LYS A 37 7.46 -9.01 -2.93
C LYS A 37 6.36 -9.41 -1.95
N ASN A 38 5.50 -8.47 -1.59
CA ASN A 38 4.34 -8.67 -0.71
C ASN A 38 3.37 -9.72 -1.27
N LEU A 39 3.11 -9.69 -2.57
CA LEU A 39 2.31 -10.72 -3.23
C LEU A 39 2.93 -12.10 -3.07
N GLY A 40 4.25 -12.23 -3.26
CA GLY A 40 4.98 -13.48 -3.06
C GLY A 40 4.86 -14.02 -1.63
N ILE A 41 4.93 -13.14 -0.62
CA ILE A 41 4.73 -13.51 0.79
C ILE A 41 3.31 -14.03 1.03
N ILE A 42 2.31 -13.33 0.51
CA ILE A 42 0.89 -13.73 0.63
C ILE A 42 0.67 -15.08 -0.03
N GLU A 43 1.17 -15.30 -1.25
CA GLU A 43 1.02 -16.55 -1.99
C GLU A 43 1.72 -17.72 -1.29
N THR A 44 2.93 -17.50 -0.77
CA THR A 44 3.65 -18.50 0.01
C THR A 44 2.87 -18.90 1.24
N THR A 45 2.29 -17.94 1.97
CA THR A 45 1.46 -18.19 3.14
C THR A 45 0.22 -19.00 2.80
N ILE A 46 -0.46 -18.68 1.69
CA ILE A 46 -1.64 -19.42 1.20
C ILE A 46 -1.28 -20.89 0.94
N VAL A 47 -0.17 -21.14 0.24
CA VAL A 47 0.29 -22.49 -0.07
C VAL A 47 0.67 -23.25 1.20
N GLN A 48 1.41 -22.62 2.11
CA GLN A 48 1.85 -23.21 3.38
C GLN A 48 0.69 -23.73 4.24
N TYR A 49 -0.43 -23.01 4.23
CA TYR A 49 -1.62 -23.38 5.00
C TYR A 49 -2.64 -24.19 4.23
N GLY A 50 -2.41 -24.49 2.94
CA GLY A 50 -3.36 -25.18 2.09
C GLY A 50 -4.72 -24.47 2.00
N ILE A 51 -4.70 -23.13 2.07
CA ILE A 51 -5.90 -22.30 2.02
C ILE A 51 -6.39 -22.23 0.57
N GLN A 52 -7.66 -22.48 0.34
CA GLN A 52 -8.31 -22.08 -0.91
C GLN A 52 -8.46 -20.56 -0.89
N ALA A 53 -7.65 -19.89 -1.69
CA ALA A 53 -7.55 -18.42 -1.68
C ALA A 53 -8.54 -17.75 -2.63
N GLU A 54 -9.64 -18.40 -2.95
CA GLU A 54 -10.71 -17.78 -3.74
C GLU A 54 -11.40 -16.72 -2.89
N PRO A 55 -11.42 -15.46 -3.33
CA PRO A 55 -12.17 -14.42 -2.64
C PRO A 55 -13.66 -14.73 -2.66
N LYS A 56 -14.39 -14.23 -1.69
CA LYS A 56 -15.85 -14.22 -1.76
C LYS A 56 -16.29 -13.38 -2.97
N GLU A 57 -17.41 -13.76 -3.57
CA GLU A 57 -17.96 -13.09 -4.76
C GLU A 57 -18.09 -11.57 -4.58
N GLU A 58 -18.51 -11.11 -3.39
CA GLU A 58 -18.63 -9.68 -3.09
C GLU A 58 -17.29 -8.96 -3.12
N VAL A 59 -16.22 -9.63 -2.66
CA VAL A 59 -14.86 -9.07 -2.69
C VAL A 59 -14.33 -9.03 -4.13
N GLU A 60 -14.60 -10.05 -4.90
CA GLU A 60 -14.22 -10.09 -6.31
C GLU A 60 -14.92 -8.98 -7.11
N GLN A 61 -16.23 -8.82 -6.91
CA GLN A 61 -17.00 -7.73 -7.53
C GLN A 61 -16.48 -6.35 -7.13
N MET A 62 -16.13 -6.15 -5.86
CA MET A 62 -15.54 -4.89 -5.37
C MET A 62 -14.20 -4.62 -6.06
N VAL A 63 -13.32 -5.61 -6.18
CA VAL A 63 -12.02 -5.48 -6.86
C VAL A 63 -12.22 -5.14 -8.33
N GLN A 64 -13.09 -5.84 -9.05
CA GLN A 64 -13.40 -5.58 -10.46
C GLN A 64 -13.97 -4.18 -10.69
N GLN A 65 -14.84 -3.71 -9.80
CA GLN A 65 -15.40 -2.36 -9.88
C GLN A 65 -14.33 -1.29 -9.65
N ALA A 66 -13.43 -1.51 -8.68
CA ALA A 66 -12.31 -0.62 -8.40
C ALA A 66 -11.34 -0.57 -9.59
N GLU A 67 -10.97 -1.73 -10.16
CA GLU A 67 -10.12 -1.82 -11.35
C GLU A 67 -10.72 -1.06 -12.53
N LYS A 68 -12.00 -1.31 -12.84
CA LYS A 68 -12.72 -0.61 -13.92
C LYS A 68 -12.77 0.90 -13.71
N LYS A 69 -12.93 1.36 -12.46
CA LYS A 69 -12.96 2.78 -12.12
C LYS A 69 -11.58 3.41 -12.30
N LEU A 70 -10.53 2.76 -11.80
CA LEU A 70 -9.17 3.28 -11.81
C LEU A 70 -8.52 3.23 -13.20
N SER A 71 -8.90 2.26 -14.05
CA SER A 71 -8.44 2.20 -15.44
C SER A 71 -9.18 3.15 -16.39
N SER A 72 -10.17 3.89 -15.90
CA SER A 72 -10.93 4.81 -16.74
C SER A 72 -10.21 6.16 -16.92
N ASP A 73 -10.39 6.79 -18.10
CA ASP A 73 -9.90 8.14 -18.38
C ASP A 73 -10.75 9.26 -17.71
N ARG A 74 -11.73 8.86 -16.88
CA ARG A 74 -12.63 9.81 -16.21
C ARG A 74 -12.03 10.43 -14.95
N LEU A 75 -11.02 9.78 -14.38
CA LEU A 75 -10.35 10.22 -13.16
C LEU A 75 -8.99 10.80 -13.52
N SER A 76 -8.63 11.93 -12.89
CA SER A 76 -7.25 12.43 -12.91
C SER A 76 -6.31 11.44 -12.18
N LEU A 77 -5.02 11.53 -12.44
CA LEU A 77 -4.03 10.72 -11.72
C LEU A 77 -4.14 10.94 -10.20
N TYR A 78 -4.37 12.18 -9.77
CA TYR A 78 -4.61 12.52 -8.37
C TYR A 78 -5.80 11.74 -7.78
N GLU A 79 -6.95 11.77 -8.45
CA GLU A 79 -8.16 11.06 -8.00
C GLU A 79 -7.95 9.53 -7.95
N LYS A 80 -7.21 8.98 -8.93
CA LYS A 80 -6.81 7.56 -8.94
C LYS A 80 -5.93 7.23 -7.75
N MET A 81 -4.97 8.09 -7.41
CA MET A 81 -4.07 7.90 -6.26
C MET A 81 -4.82 7.98 -4.92
N VAL A 82 -5.84 8.85 -4.79
CA VAL A 82 -6.74 8.88 -3.62
C VAL A 82 -7.44 7.52 -3.44
N GLN A 83 -7.96 6.94 -4.51
CA GLN A 83 -8.61 5.62 -4.45
C GLN A 83 -7.61 4.50 -4.12
N HIS A 84 -6.40 4.59 -4.64
CA HIS A 84 -5.34 3.63 -4.37
C HIS A 84 -4.89 3.67 -2.90
N GLU A 85 -4.77 4.86 -2.30
CA GLU A 85 -4.49 5.02 -0.87
C GLU A 85 -5.56 4.33 0.00
N LEU A 86 -6.84 4.50 -0.33
CA LEU A 86 -7.94 3.82 0.36
C LEU A 86 -7.85 2.28 0.25
N LEU A 87 -7.41 1.75 -0.89
CA LEU A 87 -7.17 0.31 -1.06
C LEU A 87 -6.00 -0.16 -0.19
N LYS A 88 -4.91 0.59 -0.12
CA LYS A 88 -3.77 0.32 0.79
C LYS A 88 -4.23 0.32 2.25
N HIS A 89 -5.05 1.29 2.65
CA HIS A 89 -5.64 1.32 3.99
C HIS A 89 -6.46 0.06 4.29
N GLY A 90 -7.31 -0.36 3.36
CA GLY A 90 -8.09 -1.61 3.46
C GLY A 90 -7.19 -2.85 3.62
N GLN A 91 -6.06 -2.88 2.90
CA GLN A 91 -5.07 -3.96 3.00
C GLN A 91 -4.40 -3.99 4.39
N VAL A 92 -4.01 -2.83 4.92
CA VAL A 92 -3.47 -2.68 6.29
C VAL A 92 -4.46 -3.19 7.32
N MET A 93 -5.73 -2.78 7.24
CA MET A 93 -6.77 -3.23 8.17
C MET A 93 -6.98 -4.73 8.10
N SER A 94 -6.96 -5.32 6.90
CA SER A 94 -7.05 -6.78 6.72
C SER A 94 -5.88 -7.51 7.37
N GLY A 95 -4.66 -7.01 7.21
CA GLY A 95 -3.46 -7.56 7.84
C GLY A 95 -3.51 -7.52 9.37
N LEU A 96 -3.99 -6.40 9.93
CA LEU A 96 -4.17 -6.26 11.38
C LEU A 96 -5.20 -7.26 11.94
N VAL A 97 -6.32 -7.48 11.24
CA VAL A 97 -7.33 -8.47 11.63
C VAL A 97 -6.74 -9.86 11.62
N VAL A 98 -6.01 -10.25 10.56
CA VAL A 98 -5.34 -11.55 10.46
C VAL A 98 -4.33 -11.73 11.59
N HIS A 99 -3.51 -10.73 11.88
CA HIS A 99 -2.55 -10.76 12.98
C HIS A 99 -3.22 -10.96 14.34
N LYS A 100 -4.31 -10.24 14.62
CA LYS A 100 -5.06 -10.38 15.86
C LYS A 100 -5.74 -11.75 15.99
N ALA A 101 -6.30 -12.26 14.90
CA ALA A 101 -6.86 -13.61 14.88
C ALA A 101 -5.80 -14.67 15.18
N ALA A 102 -4.62 -14.55 14.58
CA ALA A 102 -3.50 -15.46 14.83
C ALA A 102 -3.07 -15.46 16.30
N GLN A 103 -3.04 -14.30 16.97
CA GLN A 103 -2.75 -14.20 18.41
C GLN A 103 -3.76 -14.97 19.28
N ILE A 104 -5.04 -14.99 18.89
CA ILE A 104 -6.11 -15.68 19.62
C ILE A 104 -6.01 -17.19 19.42
N VAL A 105 -5.66 -17.64 18.21
CA VAL A 105 -5.57 -19.07 17.88
C VAL A 105 -4.40 -19.74 18.60
N GLY A 106 -3.26 -19.07 18.73
CA GLY A 106 -2.11 -19.59 19.46
C GLY A 106 -0.76 -19.17 18.90
N ALA A 107 0.29 -19.46 19.68
CA ALA A 107 1.66 -19.02 19.38
C ALA A 107 2.17 -19.56 18.02
N ASP A 108 1.92 -20.84 17.74
CA ASP A 108 2.38 -21.51 16.52
C ASP A 108 1.78 -20.86 15.26
N VAL A 109 0.49 -20.51 15.30
CA VAL A 109 -0.19 -19.82 14.19
C VAL A 109 0.31 -18.39 14.04
N LYS A 110 0.51 -17.70 15.17
CA LYS A 110 1.09 -16.35 15.19
C LYS A 110 2.47 -16.32 14.53
N GLU A 111 3.35 -17.26 14.89
CA GLU A 111 4.70 -17.38 14.34
C GLU A 111 4.66 -17.69 12.83
N SER A 112 3.83 -18.63 12.43
CA SER A 112 3.68 -19.02 11.04
C SER A 112 3.14 -17.91 10.15
N LEU A 113 2.27 -17.02 10.67
CA LEU A 113 1.72 -15.87 9.95
C LEU A 113 2.58 -14.59 10.12
N ALA A 114 3.71 -14.67 10.83
CA ALA A 114 4.59 -13.52 11.04
C ALA A 114 5.06 -12.84 9.73
N PRO A 115 5.33 -13.55 8.61
CA PRO A 115 5.69 -12.91 7.35
C PRO A 115 4.64 -11.92 6.82
N LEU A 116 3.35 -12.13 7.12
CA LEU A 116 2.30 -11.18 6.75
C LEU A 116 2.39 -9.84 7.51
N ASN A 117 3.12 -9.78 8.62
CA ASN A 117 3.38 -8.53 9.30
C ASN A 117 4.28 -7.60 8.46
N THR A 118 5.25 -8.16 7.73
CA THR A 118 6.07 -7.38 6.78
C THR A 118 5.19 -6.72 5.73
N VAL A 119 4.30 -7.49 5.09
CA VAL A 119 3.31 -6.96 4.14
C VAL A 119 2.49 -5.82 4.75
N ASN A 120 2.08 -5.98 6.01
CA ASN A 120 1.27 -4.97 6.68
C ASN A 120 2.08 -3.69 6.98
N PHE A 121 3.33 -3.82 7.41
CA PHE A 121 4.22 -2.68 7.68
C PHE A 121 4.56 -1.91 6.40
N GLU A 122 4.87 -2.61 5.32
CA GLU A 122 5.18 -1.98 4.02
C GLU A 122 3.96 -1.25 3.44
N ASN A 123 2.78 -1.89 3.44
CA ASN A 123 1.56 -1.21 3.00
C ASN A 123 1.25 0.03 3.85
N ARG A 124 1.54 0.02 5.15
CA ARG A 124 1.39 1.18 6.01
C ARG A 124 2.40 2.28 5.68
N ALA A 125 3.65 1.93 5.40
CA ALA A 125 4.65 2.88 4.96
C ALA A 125 4.28 3.55 3.63
N HIS A 126 3.81 2.74 2.66
CA HIS A 126 3.30 3.24 1.39
C HIS A 126 2.09 4.16 1.55
N GLN A 127 1.19 3.84 2.48
CA GLN A 127 0.04 4.69 2.80
C GLN A 127 0.49 6.08 3.28
N GLU A 128 1.48 6.15 4.19
CA GLU A 128 2.00 7.44 4.67
C GLU A 128 2.72 8.22 3.55
N GLN A 129 3.43 7.53 2.66
CA GLN A 129 4.04 8.16 1.50
C GLN A 129 2.98 8.73 0.53
N LEU A 130 1.92 7.97 0.25
CA LEU A 130 0.81 8.41 -0.61
C LEU A 130 0.07 9.60 -0.01
N LYS A 131 -0.17 9.60 1.30
CA LYS A 131 -0.78 10.75 2.00
C LYS A 131 0.01 12.02 1.74
N GLY A 132 1.32 11.97 1.91
CA GLY A 132 2.16 13.13 1.67
C GLY A 132 2.15 13.58 0.20
N VAL A 133 2.11 12.66 -0.78
CA VAL A 133 1.94 13.01 -2.19
C VAL A 133 0.59 13.71 -2.40
N LEU A 134 -0.48 13.19 -1.81
CA LEU A 134 -1.82 13.74 -1.94
C LEU A 134 -1.95 15.12 -1.25
N GLU A 135 -1.30 15.32 -0.12
CA GLU A 135 -1.24 16.61 0.58
C GLU A 135 -0.48 17.67 -0.26
N TYR A 136 0.55 17.25 -1.00
CA TYR A 136 1.29 18.14 -1.89
C TYR A 136 0.51 18.49 -3.16
N TRP A 137 -0.14 17.52 -3.80
CA TRP A 137 -0.84 17.71 -5.06
C TRP A 137 -2.29 18.19 -4.92
N GLY A 138 -2.93 17.92 -3.77
CA GLY A 138 -4.32 18.30 -3.53
C GLY A 138 -4.60 19.79 -3.69
N PRO A 139 -3.79 20.70 -3.12
CA PRO A 139 -3.93 22.13 -3.33
C PRO A 139 -3.87 22.51 -4.81
N TYR A 140 -2.94 21.93 -5.58
CA TYR A 140 -2.85 22.19 -7.03
C TYR A 140 -4.11 21.74 -7.77
N GLU A 141 -4.62 20.55 -7.48
CA GLU A 141 -5.83 20.02 -8.09
C GLU A 141 -7.07 20.89 -7.79
N LEU A 142 -7.12 21.46 -6.58
CA LEU A 142 -8.25 22.27 -6.12
C LEU A 142 -8.17 23.73 -6.56
N THR A 143 -6.97 24.31 -6.69
CA THR A 143 -6.77 25.74 -6.90
C THR A 143 -6.17 26.07 -8.26
N GLY A 144 -5.53 25.11 -8.93
CA GLY A 144 -4.75 25.30 -10.14
C GLY A 144 -3.41 26.00 -9.91
N GLU A 145 -3.04 26.30 -8.64
CA GLU A 145 -1.79 26.94 -8.28
C GLU A 145 -0.74 25.89 -7.88
N ALA A 146 0.48 26.07 -8.38
CA ALA A 146 1.58 25.16 -8.02
C ALA A 146 1.82 25.19 -6.50
N PRO A 147 2.01 24.02 -5.86
CA PRO A 147 2.28 23.95 -4.44
C PRO A 147 3.58 24.71 -4.10
N ASP A 148 3.61 25.33 -2.93
CA ASP A 148 4.80 26.01 -2.41
C ASP A 148 5.93 24.97 -2.23
N GLN A 149 7.08 25.20 -2.84
CA GLN A 149 8.25 24.32 -2.75
C GLN A 149 8.71 24.07 -1.29
N SER A 150 8.38 24.99 -0.37
CA SER A 150 8.63 24.81 1.08
C SER A 150 7.84 23.62 1.68
N LEU A 151 6.68 23.27 1.09
CA LEU A 151 5.90 22.10 1.48
C LEU A 151 6.52 20.80 1.00
N GLY A 152 7.16 20.80 -0.18
CA GLY A 152 7.89 19.64 -0.69
C GLY A 152 9.08 19.24 0.18
N ALA A 153 9.80 20.21 0.73
CA ALA A 153 10.90 19.96 1.69
C ALA A 153 10.36 19.32 2.98
N ARG A 154 9.27 19.82 3.54
CA ARG A 154 8.62 19.26 4.74
C ARG A 154 8.10 17.83 4.50
N PHE A 155 7.68 17.54 3.30
CA PHE A 155 7.24 16.23 2.90
C PHE A 155 8.38 15.20 2.89
N GLN A 156 9.56 15.56 2.37
CA GLN A 156 10.75 14.70 2.41
C GLN A 156 11.22 14.46 3.85
N ASP A 157 11.15 15.47 4.71
CA ASP A 157 11.49 15.34 6.12
C ASP A 157 10.53 14.43 6.89
N ALA A 158 9.23 14.50 6.61
CA ALA A 158 8.23 13.62 7.24
C ALA A 158 8.42 12.15 6.85
N ILE A 159 8.78 11.86 5.60
CA ILE A 159 9.08 10.49 5.15
C ILE A 159 10.38 9.98 5.75
N ALA A 160 11.44 10.81 5.79
CA ALA A 160 12.70 10.45 6.40
C ALA A 160 12.55 10.15 7.90
N ALA A 161 11.72 10.93 8.61
CA ALA A 161 11.40 10.70 10.02
C ALA A 161 10.65 9.37 10.21
N PHE A 162 9.72 9.01 9.33
CA PHE A 162 8.96 7.76 9.41
C PHE A 162 9.83 6.53 9.13
N THR A 163 10.68 6.57 8.11
CA THR A 163 11.65 5.50 7.82
C THR A 163 12.67 5.33 8.94
N GLY A 164 13.07 6.40 9.60
CA GLY A 164 13.94 6.38 10.79
C GLY A 164 13.30 5.69 12.00
N ILE A 165 11.99 5.89 12.22
CA ILE A 165 11.22 5.23 13.31
C ILE A 165 11.06 3.74 13.07
N VAL A 166 10.82 3.31 11.83
CA VAL A 166 10.70 1.88 11.49
C VAL A 166 12.04 1.17 11.63
N GLY A 167 13.15 1.81 11.22
CA GLY A 167 14.51 1.28 11.39
C GLY A 167 14.93 1.12 12.88
N SER A 168 14.45 1.99 13.77
CA SER A 168 14.76 1.91 15.20
C SER A 168 13.93 0.85 15.95
N ALA A 169 12.72 0.54 15.46
CA ALA A 169 11.87 -0.50 16.07
C ALA A 169 12.37 -1.93 15.82
N THR A 170 13.13 -2.15 14.74
CA THR A 170 13.73 -3.46 14.42
C THR A 170 15.01 -3.75 15.20
N THR A 171 15.66 -2.73 15.78
CA THR A 171 16.90 -2.87 16.58
C THR A 171 16.67 -3.08 18.07
N GLN A 172 15.45 -2.94 18.59
CA GLN A 172 15.12 -3.11 20.02
C GLN A 172 14.60 -4.50 20.41
N THR A 173 14.60 -5.47 19.51
CA THR A 173 14.16 -6.86 19.83
C THR A 173 15.32 -7.85 19.88
N SER A 174 16.54 -7.37 20.13
CA SER A 174 17.71 -8.23 20.36
C SER A 174 18.31 -7.90 21.74
N ASP A 175 17.60 -8.32 22.82
CA ASP A 175 18.13 -8.61 24.15
C ASP A 175 17.17 -9.56 24.90
#